data_e0c311c82208df6d48f4654347769e23
#
_entry.id   e0c311c82208df6d48f4654347769e23
#
_cell.length_a   1.000
_cell.length_b   1.000
_cell.length_c   1.000
_cell.angle_alpha   90.00
_cell.angle_beta   90.00
_cell.angle_gamma   90.00
#
_symmetry.space_group_name_H-M   'P 1'
#
loop_
_entity.id
_entity.type
_entity.pdbx_description
1 polymer ?
#
loop_
_entity_poly.entity_id
_entity_poly.type
_entity_poly.pdbx_seq_one_letter_code
_entity_poly.pdbx_strand_id
1 'polypeptide(L)'
;MGQIASAPSNEALIGRIFEGTKYKVAYELNMGDYLLCHAAFVLPAAFACYKTDGDLKKLKGNTAYLSRMIDANIEGYRAIRSAGHTILPKEDTDFESAAYRKTCLRFFKLLFKP
;
A
#
# COMPACT_ATOMS: atom_id res chain seq x y z
N MET A 1 0.83 2.73 12.59
CA MET A 1 -0.30 3.12 13.47
C MET A 1 -0.68 4.57 13.19
N GLY A 2 -1.89 5.00 13.53
CA GLY A 2 -2.27 6.35 13.19
C GLY A 2 -3.57 6.83 13.80
N GLN A 3 -3.97 8.03 13.40
CA GLN A 3 -5.11 8.75 13.94
C GLN A 3 -6.20 8.88 12.88
N ILE A 4 -7.42 8.51 13.25
CA ILE A 4 -8.60 8.81 12.44
C ILE A 4 -9.06 10.23 12.79
N ALA A 5 -9.53 10.97 11.79
CA ALA A 5 -10.04 12.34 11.97
C ALA A 5 -11.01 12.40 13.17
N SER A 6 -10.91 13.47 13.97
CA SER A 6 -11.69 13.71 15.19
C SER A 6 -11.44 12.77 16.38
N ALA A 7 -10.63 11.73 16.26
CA ALA A 7 -10.25 10.89 17.38
C ALA A 7 -9.13 11.53 18.23
N PRO A 8 -9.09 11.29 19.55
CA PRO A 8 -7.97 11.73 20.39
C PRO A 8 -6.66 11.07 19.94
N SER A 9 -5.54 11.81 20.02
CA SER A 9 -4.23 11.27 19.71
C SER A 9 -3.78 10.26 20.77
N ASN A 10 -3.34 9.09 20.30
CA ASN A 10 -2.72 8.05 21.13
C ASN A 10 -1.21 7.93 20.91
N GLU A 11 -0.60 8.92 20.25
CA GLU A 11 0.82 8.87 19.85
C GLU A 11 1.75 8.65 21.05
N ALA A 12 1.53 9.37 22.15
CA ALA A 12 2.35 9.25 23.36
C ALA A 12 2.20 7.87 24.02
N LEU A 13 0.99 7.31 24.03
CA LEU A 13 0.73 5.98 24.57
C LEU A 13 1.42 4.91 23.73
N ILE A 14 1.29 5.00 22.42
CA ILE A 14 1.92 4.07 21.46
C ILE A 14 3.44 4.15 21.60
N GLY A 15 4.01 5.35 21.71
CA GLY A 15 5.44 5.55 21.94
C GLY A 15 5.92 4.83 23.20
N ARG A 16 5.19 4.92 24.31
CA ARG A 16 5.51 4.21 25.57
C ARG A 16 5.42 2.70 25.44
N ILE A 17 4.40 2.19 24.74
CA ILE A 17 4.22 0.73 24.55
C ILE A 17 5.39 0.11 23.80
N PHE A 18 5.92 0.81 22.78
CA PHE A 18 7.00 0.32 21.95
C PHE A 18 8.39 0.78 22.39
N GLU A 19 8.47 1.57 23.47
CA GLU A 19 9.74 2.03 24.04
C GLU A 19 10.64 0.83 24.40
N GLY A 20 11.91 0.91 24.03
CA GLY A 20 12.88 -0.16 24.28
C GLY A 20 12.74 -1.39 23.39
N THR A 21 11.77 -1.44 22.48
CA THR A 21 11.65 -2.52 21.50
C THR A 21 12.45 -2.22 20.23
N LYS A 22 12.74 -3.27 19.44
CA LYS A 22 13.39 -3.12 18.12
C LYS A 22 12.46 -2.55 17.04
N TYR A 23 11.18 -2.38 17.33
CA TYR A 23 10.19 -1.91 16.36
C TYR A 23 10.22 -0.39 16.26
N LYS A 24 10.29 0.10 15.02
CA LYS A 24 10.11 1.52 14.72
C LYS A 24 8.64 1.75 14.40
N VAL A 25 8.00 2.61 15.17
CA VAL A 25 6.59 2.98 14.96
C VAL A 25 6.55 4.31 14.24
N ALA A 26 5.89 4.35 13.08
CA ALA A 26 5.48 5.58 12.43
C ALA A 26 4.03 5.86 12.81
N TYR A 27 3.73 7.10 13.20
CA TYR A 27 2.38 7.54 13.54
C TYR A 27 1.83 8.41 12.42
N GLU A 28 0.74 7.96 11.79
CA GLU A 28 0.09 8.66 10.68
C GLU A 28 -1.07 9.52 11.20
N LEU A 29 -1.00 10.82 10.94
CA LEU A 29 -2.04 11.78 11.38
C LEU A 29 -3.31 11.70 10.54
N ASN A 30 -3.20 11.21 9.31
CA ASN A 30 -4.34 11.01 8.40
C ASN A 30 -4.49 9.53 8.06
N MET A 31 -4.80 8.73 9.07
CA MET A 31 -4.94 7.29 8.91
C MET A 31 -6.10 6.91 7.99
N GLY A 32 -7.15 7.72 7.90
CA GLY A 32 -8.27 7.48 6.99
C GLY A 32 -7.82 7.41 5.53
N ASP A 33 -7.13 8.42 5.05
CA ASP A 33 -6.61 8.44 3.68
C ASP A 33 -5.53 7.38 3.46
N TYR A 34 -4.68 7.15 4.48
CA TYR A 34 -3.69 6.08 4.42
C TYR A 34 -4.33 4.71 4.22
N LEU A 35 -5.40 4.38 4.95
CA LEU A 35 -6.09 3.10 4.81
C LEU A 35 -6.78 2.95 3.46
N LEU A 36 -7.35 4.02 2.91
CA LEU A 36 -7.91 4.01 1.55
C LEU A 36 -6.83 3.67 0.52
N CYS A 37 -5.69 4.35 0.60
CA CYS A 37 -4.57 4.10 -0.30
C CYS A 37 -3.98 2.70 -0.11
N HIS A 38 -3.88 2.24 1.14
CA HIS A 38 -3.41 0.89 1.44
C HIS A 38 -4.34 -0.17 0.83
N ALA A 39 -5.67 0.02 0.93
CA ALA A 39 -6.63 -0.88 0.30
C ALA A 39 -6.46 -0.92 -1.22
N ALA A 40 -6.33 0.24 -1.88
CA ALA A 40 -6.11 0.31 -3.32
C ALA A 40 -4.81 -0.38 -3.77
N PHE A 41 -3.80 -0.43 -2.91
CA PHE A 41 -2.55 -1.15 -3.17
C PHE A 41 -2.67 -2.66 -2.93
N VAL A 42 -3.34 -3.07 -1.85
CA VAL A 42 -3.41 -4.47 -1.40
C VAL A 42 -4.46 -5.28 -2.15
N LEU A 43 -5.59 -4.68 -2.52
CA LEU A 43 -6.68 -5.39 -3.18
C LEU A 43 -6.26 -6.11 -4.48
N PRO A 44 -5.49 -5.51 -5.40
CA PRO A 44 -5.00 -6.23 -6.57
C PRO A 44 -4.18 -7.48 -6.24
N ALA A 45 -3.38 -7.43 -5.16
CA ALA A 45 -2.62 -8.59 -4.70
C ALA A 45 -3.53 -9.66 -4.09
N ALA A 46 -4.58 -9.27 -3.35
CA ALA A 46 -5.57 -10.19 -2.81
C ALA A 46 -6.32 -10.93 -3.93
N PHE A 47 -6.74 -10.22 -4.97
CA PHE A 47 -7.35 -10.85 -6.15
C PHE A 47 -6.38 -11.78 -6.89
N ALA A 48 -5.10 -11.45 -6.92
CA ALA A 48 -4.08 -12.34 -7.46
C ALA A 48 -3.98 -13.67 -6.68
N CYS A 49 -4.15 -13.64 -5.36
CA CYS A 49 -4.22 -14.84 -4.54
C CYS A 49 -5.37 -15.76 -4.98
N TYR A 50 -6.56 -15.20 -5.20
CA TYR A 50 -7.70 -15.98 -5.70
C TYR A 50 -7.42 -16.59 -7.07
N LYS A 51 -6.85 -15.83 -7.99
CA LYS A 51 -6.54 -16.30 -9.34
C LYS A 51 -5.53 -17.46 -9.35
N THR A 52 -4.67 -17.55 -8.38
CA THR A 52 -3.59 -18.53 -8.29
C THR A 52 -3.84 -19.63 -7.27
N ASP A 53 -5.06 -19.73 -6.74
CA ASP A 53 -5.42 -20.69 -5.68
C ASP A 53 -4.50 -20.58 -4.47
N GLY A 54 -4.13 -19.35 -4.08
CA GLY A 54 -3.26 -19.06 -2.95
C GLY A 54 -1.76 -19.18 -3.24
N ASP A 55 -1.36 -19.61 -4.43
CA ASP A 55 0.06 -19.74 -4.79
C ASP A 55 0.55 -18.60 -5.69
N LEU A 56 0.94 -17.50 -5.06
CA LEU A 56 1.46 -16.31 -5.76
C LEU A 56 2.77 -16.56 -6.52
N LYS A 57 3.47 -17.65 -6.24
CA LYS A 57 4.68 -18.02 -7.00
C LYS A 57 4.39 -18.30 -8.47
N LYS A 58 3.13 -18.69 -8.78
CA LYS A 58 2.66 -18.86 -10.17
C LYS A 58 2.67 -17.55 -10.97
N LEU A 59 2.73 -16.40 -10.31
CA LEU A 59 2.85 -15.10 -10.97
C LEU A 59 4.29 -14.69 -11.24
N LYS A 60 5.27 -15.45 -10.74
CA LYS A 60 6.68 -15.19 -11.01
C LYS A 60 6.92 -15.21 -12.51
N GLY A 61 7.46 -14.13 -13.04
CA GLY A 61 7.72 -13.98 -14.47
C GLY A 61 6.51 -13.60 -15.33
N ASN A 62 5.29 -13.62 -14.77
CA ASN A 62 4.11 -13.12 -15.48
C ASN A 62 4.01 -11.59 -15.39
N THR A 63 4.92 -10.92 -16.10
CA THR A 63 5.02 -9.45 -16.11
C THR A 63 3.71 -8.80 -16.58
N ALA A 64 2.98 -9.43 -17.50
CA ALA A 64 1.69 -8.92 -17.98
C ALA A 64 0.65 -8.85 -16.86
N TYR A 65 0.56 -9.88 -16.02
CA TYR A 65 -0.34 -9.90 -14.87
C TYR A 65 0.08 -8.90 -13.79
N LEU A 66 1.37 -8.85 -13.48
CA LEU A 66 1.91 -7.86 -12.52
C LEU A 66 1.66 -6.43 -12.99
N SER A 67 1.77 -6.17 -14.28
CA SER A 67 1.43 -4.86 -14.86
C SER A 67 -0.03 -4.51 -14.65
N ARG A 68 -0.96 -5.45 -14.84
CA ARG A 68 -2.39 -5.24 -14.56
C ARG A 68 -2.67 -4.94 -13.09
N MET A 69 -1.96 -5.58 -12.17
CA MET A 69 -2.07 -5.27 -10.73
C MET A 69 -1.66 -3.83 -10.44
N ILE A 70 -0.59 -3.36 -11.09
CA ILE A 70 -0.13 -1.97 -10.96
C ILE A 70 -1.14 -1.01 -11.60
N ASP A 71 -1.71 -1.33 -12.74
CA ASP A 71 -2.76 -0.53 -13.39
C ASP A 71 -3.98 -0.37 -12.48
N ALA A 72 -4.42 -1.46 -11.85
CA ALA A 72 -5.55 -1.43 -10.90
C ALA A 72 -5.23 -0.56 -9.67
N ASN A 73 -4.01 -0.62 -9.14
CA ASN A 73 -3.58 0.26 -8.05
C ASN A 73 -3.60 1.73 -8.48
N ILE A 74 -3.06 2.05 -9.65
CA ILE A 74 -3.04 3.42 -10.18
C ILE A 74 -4.46 3.94 -10.38
N GLU A 75 -5.36 3.12 -10.93
CA GLU A 75 -6.77 3.46 -11.09
C GLU A 75 -7.44 3.74 -9.75
N GLY A 76 -7.18 2.92 -8.74
CA GLY A 76 -7.64 3.11 -7.37
C GLY A 76 -7.14 4.44 -6.78
N TYR A 77 -5.88 4.75 -6.95
CA TYR A 77 -5.29 6.03 -6.50
C TYR A 77 -5.89 7.23 -7.23
N ARG A 78 -6.16 7.14 -8.53
CA ARG A 78 -6.88 8.19 -9.27
C ARG A 78 -8.26 8.45 -8.70
N ALA A 79 -9.02 7.38 -8.41
CA ALA A 79 -10.34 7.49 -7.81
C ALA A 79 -10.28 8.16 -6.43
N ILE A 80 -9.36 7.75 -5.58
CA ILE A 80 -9.13 8.32 -4.24
C ILE A 80 -8.80 9.80 -4.33
N ARG A 81 -7.87 10.18 -5.20
CA ARG A 81 -7.49 11.57 -5.44
C ARG A 81 -8.66 12.41 -5.99
N SER A 82 -9.43 11.87 -6.91
CA SER A 82 -10.61 12.53 -7.50
C SER A 82 -11.72 12.74 -6.47
N ALA A 83 -11.81 11.88 -5.46
CA ALA A 83 -12.74 12.03 -4.35
C ALA A 83 -12.28 13.07 -3.30
N GLY A 84 -11.14 13.72 -3.50
CA GLY A 84 -10.62 14.77 -2.61
C GLY A 84 -9.74 14.26 -1.48
N HIS A 85 -9.36 12.98 -1.50
CA HIS A 85 -8.46 12.40 -0.51
C HIS A 85 -6.98 12.59 -0.89
N THR A 86 -6.13 12.58 0.13
CA THR A 86 -4.68 12.69 -0.05
C THR A 86 -4.07 11.31 -0.34
N ILE A 87 -3.16 11.24 -1.30
CA ILE A 87 -2.40 10.01 -1.55
C ILE A 87 -1.31 9.86 -0.49
N LEU A 88 -1.36 8.72 0.20
CA LEU A 88 -0.42 8.34 1.26
C LEU A 88 0.04 6.88 1.09
N PRO A 89 1.30 6.54 1.40
CA PRO A 89 2.34 7.47 1.88
C PRO A 89 2.72 8.53 0.84
N LYS A 90 3.40 9.58 1.26
CA LYS A 90 3.75 10.73 0.38
C LYS A 90 4.62 10.33 -0.81
N GLU A 91 5.41 9.27 -0.67
CA GLU A 91 6.24 8.69 -1.72
C GLU A 91 5.41 8.21 -2.92
N ASP A 92 4.14 7.88 -2.69
CA ASP A 92 3.23 7.39 -3.73
C ASP A 92 2.49 8.53 -4.46
N THR A 93 2.72 9.78 -4.09
CA THR A 93 2.05 10.94 -4.72
C THR A 93 2.29 10.99 -6.23
N ASP A 94 3.45 10.50 -6.68
CA ASP A 94 3.84 10.42 -8.09
C ASP A 94 3.47 9.05 -8.73
N PHE A 95 2.33 8.49 -8.35
CA PHE A 95 1.90 7.15 -8.76
C PHE A 95 1.66 6.98 -10.27
N GLU A 96 1.54 8.07 -11.02
CA GLU A 96 1.38 8.03 -12.48
C GLU A 96 2.72 8.02 -13.22
N SER A 97 3.85 8.15 -12.50
CA SER A 97 5.18 8.15 -13.10
C SER A 97 5.66 6.76 -13.51
N ALA A 98 6.56 6.73 -14.49
CA ALA A 98 7.26 5.51 -14.87
C ALA A 98 8.14 4.97 -13.73
N ALA A 99 8.68 5.86 -12.88
CA ALA A 99 9.48 5.49 -11.72
C ALA A 99 8.66 4.72 -10.68
N TYR A 100 7.45 5.17 -10.38
CA TYR A 100 6.52 4.47 -9.50
C TYR A 100 6.21 3.07 -10.02
N ARG A 101 5.83 2.96 -11.30
CA ARG A 101 5.54 1.67 -11.95
C ARG A 101 6.71 0.71 -11.85
N LYS A 102 7.92 1.17 -12.10
CA LYS A 102 9.13 0.37 -12.01
C LYS A 102 9.40 -0.12 -10.59
N THR A 103 9.17 0.74 -9.60
CA THR A 103 9.32 0.41 -8.17
C THR A 103 8.31 -0.66 -7.75
N CYS A 104 7.03 -0.50 -8.11
CA CYS A 104 5.98 -1.48 -7.83
C CYS A 104 6.28 -2.83 -8.49
N LEU A 105 6.74 -2.83 -9.73
CA LEU A 105 7.08 -4.06 -10.44
C LEU A 105 8.23 -4.82 -9.76
N ARG A 106 9.25 -4.09 -9.30
CA ARG A 106 10.34 -4.68 -8.52
C ARG A 106 9.86 -5.25 -7.20
N PHE A 107 9.00 -4.52 -6.50
CA PHE A 107 8.40 -4.95 -5.23
C PHE A 107 7.62 -6.25 -5.41
N PHE A 108 6.72 -6.35 -6.37
CA PHE A 108 5.95 -7.56 -6.61
C PHE A 108 6.82 -8.73 -7.06
N LYS A 109 7.82 -8.49 -7.91
CA LYS A 109 8.78 -9.53 -8.30
C LYS A 109 9.59 -10.08 -7.11
N LEU A 110 9.90 -9.22 -6.15
CA LEU A 110 10.60 -9.62 -4.93
C LEU A 110 9.67 -10.36 -3.97
N LEU A 111 8.44 -9.85 -3.78
CA LEU A 111 7.45 -10.42 -2.89
C LEU A 111 7.05 -11.84 -3.30
N PHE A 112 6.97 -12.12 -4.60
CA PHE A 112 6.58 -13.42 -5.14
C PHE A 112 7.77 -14.33 -5.46
N LYS A 113 8.94 -14.04 -4.94
CA LYS A 113 10.05 -14.99 -4.98
C LYS A 113 9.72 -16.23 -4.14
N PRO A 114 10.14 -17.41 -4.59
CA PRO A 114 9.98 -18.62 -3.80
C PRO A 114 10.83 -18.59 -2.53
#